data_f5f9c22d34995eddca46b1d19418dec6
#
_entry.id   f5f9c22d34995eddca46b1d19418dec6
#
_cell.length_a   1.000
_cell.length_b   1.000
_cell.length_c   1.000
_cell.angle_alpha   90.00
_cell.angle_beta   90.00
_cell.angle_gamma   90.00
#
_symmetry.space_group_name_H-M   'P 1'
#
loop_
_entity.id
_entity.type
_entity.pdbx_description
1 polymer ?
#
loop_
_entity_poly.entity_id
_entity_poly.type
_entity_poly.pdbx_seq_one_letter_code
_entity_poly.pdbx_strand_id
1 'polypeptide(L)'
;MLKSFGYSYIDSINIDTTPLQLDQNSIEDVANAIKNCYLCDFSKSRKAPLTGSGSSSAKVMIVDHTVSLTQDSSGNYFAGKSGEMLQAMVENVLHLDTKNDIFFTHAIKCKPSPHAKGFEVEWNSCKSYLFKQIDLLKPKIVIALGKEAYAKLSGDKEENFQNIRGSIIKLNSYTLVAIHHPSYLLKNPQEKRVAFGDLQRIEALL
;
A
#
# COMPACT_ATOMS: atom_id res chain seq x y z
N MET A 1 26.04 -3.01 42.01
CA MET A 1 25.03 -3.57 42.94
C MET A 1 24.21 -4.74 42.35
N LEU A 2 23.96 -4.86 41.05
CA LEU A 2 23.17 -5.96 40.44
C LEU A 2 23.99 -7.27 40.21
N LYS A 3 25.32 -7.18 40.02
CA LYS A 3 26.18 -8.38 39.88
C LYS A 3 26.17 -9.29 41.13
N SER A 4 25.86 -8.76 42.29
CA SER A 4 25.76 -9.54 43.54
C SER A 4 24.53 -10.45 43.59
N PHE A 5 23.59 -10.32 42.68
CA PHE A 5 22.37 -11.13 42.55
C PHE A 5 22.45 -12.18 41.44
N GLY A 6 23.64 -12.45 40.90
CA GLY A 6 23.83 -13.49 39.89
C GLY A 6 23.48 -13.12 38.48
N TYR A 7 23.25 -11.82 38.19
CA TYR A 7 23.00 -11.35 36.83
C TYR A 7 24.33 -11.17 36.08
N SER A 8 24.48 -11.83 34.95
CA SER A 8 25.55 -11.57 33.98
C SER A 8 25.15 -10.43 33.04
N TYR A 9 26.00 -9.43 32.96
CA TYR A 9 25.81 -8.33 32.01
C TYR A 9 26.61 -8.62 30.74
N ILE A 10 25.98 -8.41 29.61
CA ILE A 10 26.69 -8.32 28.32
C ILE A 10 27.21 -6.89 28.26
N ASP A 11 28.52 -6.71 28.37
CA ASP A 11 29.16 -5.36 28.37
C ASP A 11 29.09 -4.65 27.01
N SER A 12 28.82 -5.38 25.93
CA SER A 12 28.53 -4.84 24.62
C SER A 12 27.62 -5.80 23.85
N ILE A 13 26.47 -5.30 23.40
CA ILE A 13 25.68 -5.95 22.36
C ILE A 13 26.17 -5.38 21.05
N ASN A 14 26.90 -6.15 20.25
CA ASN A 14 27.10 -5.83 18.84
C ASN A 14 25.73 -5.99 18.15
N ILE A 15 24.97 -4.92 18.14
CA ILE A 15 23.81 -4.85 17.26
C ILE A 15 24.39 -4.66 15.87
N ASP A 16 24.35 -5.69 15.07
CA ASP A 16 24.59 -5.58 13.65
C ASP A 16 23.49 -4.67 13.07
N THR A 17 23.84 -3.37 12.93
CA THR A 17 22.98 -2.35 12.36
C THR A 17 23.02 -2.37 10.84
N THR A 18 23.58 -3.43 10.24
CA THR A 18 23.46 -3.64 8.80
C THR A 18 21.96 -3.61 8.49
N PRO A 19 21.48 -2.67 7.64
CA PRO A 19 20.09 -2.70 7.22
C PRO A 19 19.83 -4.10 6.70
N LEU A 20 18.79 -4.76 7.16
CA LEU A 20 18.33 -6.03 6.61
C LEU A 20 18.29 -5.84 5.09
N GLN A 21 19.36 -6.20 4.40
CA GLN A 21 19.36 -6.40 2.96
C GLN A 21 18.48 -7.64 2.78
N LEU A 22 17.21 -7.35 2.56
CA LEU A 22 16.29 -8.36 2.12
C LEU A 22 16.79 -8.75 0.73
N ASP A 23 17.46 -9.89 0.61
CA ASP A 23 17.77 -10.55 -0.66
C ASP A 23 16.46 -10.99 -1.32
N GLN A 24 15.61 -10.00 -1.59
CA GLN A 24 14.31 -10.17 -2.21
C GLN A 24 14.48 -9.88 -3.69
N ASN A 25 14.71 -10.92 -4.44
CA ASN A 25 14.92 -10.82 -5.88
C ASN A 25 13.62 -11.07 -6.69
N SER A 26 12.54 -11.43 -6.01
CA SER A 26 11.23 -11.66 -6.62
C SER A 26 10.07 -11.09 -5.78
N ILE A 27 8.91 -10.92 -6.40
CA ILE A 27 7.68 -10.53 -5.71
C ILE A 27 7.28 -11.57 -4.65
N GLU A 28 7.58 -12.85 -4.89
CA GLU A 28 7.31 -13.94 -3.96
C GLU A 28 8.20 -13.85 -2.71
N ASP A 29 9.47 -13.49 -2.86
CA ASP A 29 10.37 -13.26 -1.72
C ASP A 29 9.85 -12.11 -0.85
N VAL A 30 9.43 -10.99 -1.49
CA VAL A 30 8.81 -9.85 -0.78
C VAL A 30 7.54 -10.30 -0.06
N ALA A 31 6.68 -11.08 -0.72
CA ALA A 31 5.45 -11.60 -0.14
C ALA A 31 5.73 -12.50 1.08
N ASN A 32 6.73 -13.36 1.00
CA ASN A 32 7.15 -14.24 2.10
C ASN A 32 7.70 -13.44 3.28
N ALA A 33 8.51 -12.41 3.02
CA ALA A 33 9.00 -11.52 4.06
C ALA A 33 7.86 -10.74 4.75
N ILE A 34 6.86 -10.27 3.99
CA ILE A 34 5.68 -9.61 4.55
C ILE A 34 4.86 -10.58 5.41
N LYS A 35 4.66 -11.84 4.97
CA LYS A 35 3.93 -12.87 5.74
C LYS A 35 4.53 -13.06 7.13
N ASN A 36 5.86 -13.05 7.22
CA ASN A 36 6.63 -13.28 8.45
C ASN A 36 7.02 -11.97 9.16
N CYS A 37 6.44 -10.81 8.80
CA CYS A 37 6.81 -9.51 9.35
C CYS A 37 6.14 -9.27 10.72
N TYR A 38 6.94 -8.85 11.71
CA TYR A 38 6.51 -8.45 13.07
C TYR A 38 7.10 -7.10 13.48
N LEU A 39 7.39 -6.20 12.53
CA LEU A 39 8.12 -4.95 12.77
C LEU A 39 7.30 -3.83 13.43
N CYS A 40 5.98 -3.97 13.54
CA CYS A 40 5.11 -2.97 14.16
C CYS A 40 3.92 -3.60 14.88
N ASP A 41 3.21 -2.79 15.67
CA ASP A 41 2.09 -3.26 16.49
C ASP A 41 0.89 -3.78 15.71
N PHE A 42 0.72 -3.39 14.44
CA PHE A 42 -0.38 -3.92 13.60
C PHE A 42 -0.23 -5.42 13.32
N SER A 43 0.99 -5.97 13.46
CA SER A 43 1.20 -7.40 13.37
C SER A 43 0.47 -8.20 14.46
N LYS A 44 0.18 -7.58 15.61
CA LYS A 44 -0.51 -8.21 16.74
C LYS A 44 -2.04 -8.25 16.58
N SER A 45 -2.61 -7.38 15.72
CA SER A 45 -4.07 -7.19 15.56
C SER A 45 -4.61 -7.66 14.22
N ARG A 46 -3.76 -8.01 13.26
CA ARG A 46 -4.14 -8.54 11.96
C ARG A 46 -4.51 -10.03 12.03
N LYS A 47 -5.35 -10.49 11.13
CA LYS A 47 -5.53 -11.93 10.87
C LYS A 47 -4.36 -12.46 10.04
N ALA A 48 -4.06 -11.77 8.93
CA ALA A 48 -2.89 -12.01 8.08
C ALA A 48 -2.48 -10.70 7.38
N PRO A 49 -1.18 -10.50 7.05
CA PRO A 49 -0.80 -9.36 6.24
C PRO A 49 -1.24 -9.56 4.79
N LEU A 50 -1.62 -8.48 4.11
CA LEU A 50 -1.89 -8.52 2.69
C LEU A 50 -0.61 -8.17 1.90
N THR A 51 -0.09 -9.17 1.20
CA THR A 51 1.24 -9.09 0.57
C THR A 51 1.25 -8.43 -0.80
N GLY A 52 0.10 -8.25 -1.40
CA GLY A 52 -0.16 -7.84 -2.79
C GLY A 52 -0.86 -8.95 -3.56
N SER A 53 -1.63 -8.58 -4.57
CA SER A 53 -2.40 -9.49 -5.43
C SER A 53 -2.44 -8.97 -6.86
N GLY A 54 -2.41 -9.88 -7.82
CA GLY A 54 -2.44 -9.60 -9.25
C GLY A 54 -1.20 -10.10 -9.97
N SER A 55 -0.98 -9.61 -11.17
CA SER A 55 0.10 -10.09 -12.05
C SER A 55 1.46 -9.50 -11.66
N SER A 56 2.51 -10.33 -11.65
CA SER A 56 3.89 -9.88 -11.50
C SER A 56 4.43 -9.11 -12.71
N SER A 57 3.72 -9.15 -13.84
CA SER A 57 4.02 -8.39 -15.06
C SER A 57 3.07 -7.20 -15.28
N ALA A 58 2.27 -6.85 -14.27
CA ALA A 58 1.30 -5.78 -14.35
C ALA A 58 1.95 -4.42 -14.66
N LYS A 59 1.39 -3.71 -15.64
CA LYS A 59 1.83 -2.35 -15.98
C LYS A 59 1.19 -1.30 -15.09
N VAL A 60 0.10 -1.64 -14.41
CA VAL A 60 -0.63 -0.77 -13.49
C VAL A 60 -0.56 -1.33 -12.09
N MET A 61 -0.12 -0.51 -11.16
CA MET A 61 -0.11 -0.84 -9.73
C MET A 61 -1.12 0.05 -9.00
N ILE A 62 -1.99 -0.55 -8.21
CA ILE A 62 -2.93 0.17 -7.36
C ILE A 62 -2.43 0.10 -5.92
N VAL A 63 -2.32 1.25 -5.27
CA VAL A 63 -1.84 1.35 -3.90
C VAL A 63 -2.92 2.00 -3.03
N ASP A 64 -3.41 1.25 -2.05
CA ASP A 64 -4.24 1.76 -0.98
C ASP A 64 -3.39 2.08 0.26
N HIS A 65 -3.92 2.86 1.21
CA HIS A 65 -3.18 3.24 2.40
C HIS A 65 -3.04 2.08 3.38
N THR A 66 -4.15 1.51 3.85
CA THR A 66 -4.17 0.46 4.87
C THR A 66 -5.20 -0.61 4.57
N VAL A 67 -5.00 -1.80 5.14
CA VAL A 67 -5.93 -2.91 5.03
C VAL A 67 -7.20 -2.65 5.84
N SER A 68 -8.37 -2.79 5.23
CA SER A 68 -9.67 -2.68 5.89
C SER A 68 -10.00 -3.93 6.71
N LEU A 69 -11.00 -3.82 7.59
CA LEU A 69 -11.48 -4.97 8.38
C LEU A 69 -12.00 -6.11 7.50
N THR A 70 -12.73 -5.78 6.43
CA THR A 70 -13.29 -6.78 5.50
C THR A 70 -12.19 -7.48 4.71
N GLN A 71 -11.17 -6.75 4.27
CA GLN A 71 -10.01 -7.31 3.59
C GLN A 71 -9.19 -8.22 4.53
N ASP A 72 -8.91 -7.78 5.78
CA ASP A 72 -8.20 -8.58 6.78
C ASP A 72 -8.94 -9.90 7.09
N SER A 73 -10.27 -9.83 7.19
CA SER A 73 -11.11 -11.00 7.52
C SER A 73 -11.18 -12.03 6.38
N SER A 74 -11.26 -11.57 5.14
CA SER A 74 -11.47 -12.42 3.96
C SER A 74 -10.19 -12.77 3.20
N GLY A 75 -9.13 -11.98 3.35
CA GLY A 75 -7.94 -12.03 2.49
C GLY A 75 -8.16 -11.51 1.06
N ASN A 76 -9.38 -11.04 0.75
CA ASN A 76 -9.72 -10.52 -0.58
C ASN A 76 -9.50 -9.01 -0.66
N TYR A 77 -8.73 -8.56 -1.63
CA TYR A 77 -8.39 -7.15 -1.86
C TYR A 77 -9.60 -6.31 -2.29
N PHE A 78 -10.56 -6.92 -2.96
CA PHE A 78 -11.80 -6.28 -3.41
C PHE A 78 -13.00 -6.54 -2.49
N ALA A 79 -12.74 -6.88 -1.21
CA ALA A 79 -13.79 -7.17 -0.26
C ALA A 79 -14.61 -5.94 0.14
N GLY A 80 -15.93 -6.13 0.26
CA GLY A 80 -16.90 -5.14 0.69
C GLY A 80 -17.21 -4.08 -0.35
N LYS A 81 -18.19 -3.22 -0.05
CA LYS A 81 -18.72 -2.21 -0.99
C LYS A 81 -17.64 -1.29 -1.61
N SER A 82 -16.62 -0.95 -0.84
CA SER A 82 -15.50 -0.14 -1.35
C SER A 82 -14.63 -0.93 -2.34
N GLY A 83 -14.36 -2.20 -2.04
CA GLY A 83 -13.63 -3.09 -2.93
C GLY A 83 -14.38 -3.41 -4.21
N GLU A 84 -15.68 -3.72 -4.11
CA GLU A 84 -16.57 -3.94 -5.27
C GLU A 84 -16.62 -2.72 -6.19
N MET A 85 -16.69 -1.51 -5.60
CA MET A 85 -16.63 -0.26 -6.37
C MET A 85 -15.28 -0.10 -7.07
N LEU A 86 -14.16 -0.38 -6.38
CA LEU A 86 -12.83 -0.32 -6.99
C LEU A 86 -12.71 -1.31 -8.15
N GLN A 87 -13.19 -2.53 -7.96
CA GLN A 87 -13.21 -3.55 -9.03
C GLN A 87 -14.00 -3.05 -10.25
N ALA A 88 -15.20 -2.51 -10.04
CA ALA A 88 -16.00 -1.94 -11.12
C ALA A 88 -15.31 -0.74 -11.81
N MET A 89 -14.59 0.11 -11.08
CA MET A 89 -13.80 1.20 -11.65
C MET A 89 -12.67 0.67 -12.55
N VAL A 90 -11.99 -0.38 -12.12
CA VAL A 90 -10.89 -1.01 -12.89
C VAL A 90 -11.43 -1.71 -14.13
N GLU A 91 -12.46 -2.55 -13.98
CA GLU A 91 -12.97 -3.38 -15.07
C GLU A 91 -13.80 -2.59 -16.09
N ASN A 92 -14.69 -1.68 -15.62
CA ASN A 92 -15.64 -1.00 -16.51
C ASN A 92 -15.18 0.36 -17.02
N VAL A 93 -14.17 0.98 -16.39
CA VAL A 93 -13.67 2.31 -16.80
C VAL A 93 -12.26 2.25 -17.35
N LEU A 94 -11.37 1.51 -16.69
CA LEU A 94 -10.00 1.34 -17.19
C LEU A 94 -9.88 0.16 -18.18
N HIS A 95 -10.91 -0.67 -18.30
CA HIS A 95 -10.94 -1.88 -19.15
C HIS A 95 -9.78 -2.84 -18.87
N LEU A 96 -9.40 -2.97 -17.58
CA LEU A 96 -8.33 -3.83 -17.11
C LEU A 96 -8.89 -5.03 -16.34
N ASP A 97 -8.29 -6.20 -16.55
CA ASP A 97 -8.56 -7.39 -15.76
C ASP A 97 -7.83 -7.32 -14.41
N THR A 98 -8.58 -7.48 -13.31
CA THR A 98 -8.04 -7.34 -11.95
C THR A 98 -7.03 -8.41 -11.56
N LYS A 99 -6.92 -9.51 -12.30
CA LYS A 99 -5.96 -10.60 -12.03
C LYS A 99 -4.71 -10.51 -12.90
N ASN A 100 -4.89 -10.08 -14.16
CA ASN A 100 -3.85 -10.18 -15.18
C ASN A 100 -3.17 -8.83 -15.48
N ASP A 101 -3.90 -7.69 -15.38
CA ASP A 101 -3.41 -6.40 -15.85
C ASP A 101 -2.95 -5.48 -14.72
N ILE A 102 -3.36 -5.76 -13.48
CA ILE A 102 -2.99 -4.94 -12.34
C ILE A 102 -2.26 -5.71 -11.25
N PHE A 103 -1.56 -4.96 -10.39
CA PHE A 103 -1.09 -5.43 -9.10
C PHE A 103 -1.63 -4.51 -8.01
N PHE A 104 -2.44 -5.05 -7.11
CA PHE A 104 -3.03 -4.29 -6.00
C PHE A 104 -2.28 -4.56 -4.70
N THR A 105 -1.88 -3.50 -4.00
CA THR A 105 -1.22 -3.59 -2.70
C THR A 105 -1.62 -2.43 -1.78
N HIS A 106 -1.10 -2.44 -0.56
CA HIS A 106 -1.31 -1.39 0.43
C HIS A 106 0.03 -0.76 0.84
N ALA A 107 0.04 0.51 1.22
CA ALA A 107 1.22 1.15 1.79
C ALA A 107 1.59 0.50 3.13
N ILE A 108 0.59 0.20 3.96
CA ILE A 108 0.73 -0.57 5.21
C ILE A 108 -0.01 -1.89 5.04
N LYS A 109 0.71 -3.01 5.11
CA LYS A 109 0.26 -4.35 4.74
C LYS A 109 -0.69 -5.02 5.75
N CYS A 110 -0.96 -4.35 6.86
CA CYS A 110 -1.72 -4.88 7.99
C CYS A 110 -2.90 -3.98 8.32
N LYS A 111 -3.96 -4.59 8.87
CA LYS A 111 -5.10 -3.86 9.40
C LYS A 111 -4.67 -3.04 10.62
N PRO A 112 -5.04 -1.75 10.70
CA PRO A 112 -4.78 -0.93 11.87
C PRO A 112 -5.42 -1.50 13.14
N SER A 113 -4.76 -1.32 14.29
CA SER A 113 -5.37 -1.62 15.59
C SER A 113 -6.48 -0.60 15.89
N PRO A 114 -7.49 -0.95 16.69
CA PRO A 114 -8.59 -0.03 17.04
C PRO A 114 -8.11 1.26 17.75
N HIS A 115 -6.95 1.22 18.38
CA HIS A 115 -6.37 2.33 19.15
C HIS A 115 -5.20 3.02 18.46
N ALA A 116 -4.98 2.75 17.16
CA ALA A 116 -3.88 3.36 16.40
C ALA A 116 -4.03 4.89 16.36
N LYS A 117 -2.98 5.57 16.82
CA LYS A 117 -2.86 7.04 16.77
C LYS A 117 -1.81 7.43 15.73
N GLY A 118 -2.27 7.65 14.51
CA GLY A 118 -1.37 7.89 13.38
C GLY A 118 -0.80 6.58 12.80
N PHE A 119 0.04 6.71 11.78
CA PHE A 119 0.55 5.56 11.01
C PHE A 119 2.03 5.71 10.63
N GLU A 120 2.74 6.65 11.25
CA GLU A 120 4.12 6.95 10.84
C GLU A 120 5.11 5.82 11.23
N VAL A 121 4.92 5.21 12.41
CA VAL A 121 5.77 4.09 12.85
C VAL A 121 5.56 2.88 11.94
N GLU A 122 4.29 2.55 11.69
CA GLU A 122 3.90 1.43 10.82
C GLU A 122 4.33 1.68 9.37
N TRP A 123 4.18 2.91 8.89
CA TRP A 123 4.66 3.29 7.57
C TRP A 123 6.17 3.13 7.47
N ASN A 124 6.93 3.64 8.43
CA ASN A 124 8.40 3.53 8.42
C ASN A 124 8.86 2.08 8.43
N SER A 125 8.11 1.19 9.09
CA SER A 125 8.37 -0.26 9.10
C SER A 125 7.95 -0.96 7.81
N CYS A 126 6.92 -0.45 7.10
CA CYS A 126 6.34 -1.08 5.91
C CYS A 126 6.86 -0.53 4.58
N LYS A 127 7.34 0.71 4.54
CA LYS A 127 7.66 1.42 3.28
C LYS A 127 8.66 0.68 2.40
N SER A 128 9.65 -0.01 3.00
CA SER A 128 10.66 -0.79 2.26
C SER A 128 10.00 -1.88 1.40
N TYR A 129 8.98 -2.56 1.91
CA TYR A 129 8.25 -3.56 1.14
C TYR A 129 7.49 -2.96 -0.06
N LEU A 130 6.83 -1.80 0.14
CA LEU A 130 6.11 -1.14 -0.95
C LEU A 130 7.06 -0.72 -2.07
N PHE A 131 8.14 -0.03 -1.72
CA PHE A 131 9.10 0.44 -2.73
C PHE A 131 9.84 -0.72 -3.40
N LYS A 132 10.12 -1.81 -2.67
CA LYS A 132 10.68 -3.02 -3.28
C LYS A 132 9.70 -3.69 -4.26
N GLN A 133 8.40 -3.69 -3.96
CA GLN A 133 7.38 -4.15 -4.90
C GLN A 133 7.37 -3.28 -6.17
N ILE A 134 7.42 -1.96 -6.05
CA ILE A 134 7.48 -1.05 -7.19
C ILE A 134 8.75 -1.29 -8.03
N ASP A 135 9.90 -1.46 -7.37
CA ASP A 135 11.19 -1.69 -8.04
C ASP A 135 11.22 -3.01 -8.83
N LEU A 136 10.63 -4.08 -8.28
CA LEU A 136 10.57 -5.38 -8.92
C LEU A 136 9.55 -5.44 -10.06
N LEU A 137 8.36 -4.87 -9.85
CA LEU A 137 7.27 -4.87 -10.83
C LEU A 137 7.50 -3.88 -11.97
N LYS A 138 8.19 -2.77 -11.69
CA LYS A 138 8.43 -1.66 -12.64
C LYS A 138 7.14 -1.23 -13.36
N PRO A 139 6.07 -0.90 -12.62
CA PRO A 139 4.81 -0.51 -13.23
C PRO A 139 4.99 0.79 -14.02
N LYS A 140 4.27 0.94 -15.13
CA LYS A 140 4.25 2.22 -15.86
C LYS A 140 3.46 3.27 -15.09
N ILE A 141 2.34 2.84 -14.48
CA ILE A 141 1.40 3.70 -13.76
C ILE A 141 1.18 3.15 -12.36
N VAL A 142 1.29 4.04 -11.36
CA VAL A 142 0.89 3.76 -9.97
C VAL A 142 -0.32 4.63 -9.64
N ILE A 143 -1.43 4.00 -9.29
CA ILE A 143 -2.67 4.66 -8.89
C ILE A 143 -2.73 4.68 -7.36
N ALA A 144 -2.71 5.88 -6.77
CA ALA A 144 -2.87 6.07 -5.34
C ALA A 144 -4.35 6.26 -4.98
N LEU A 145 -4.88 5.42 -4.08
CA LEU A 145 -6.26 5.54 -3.60
C LEU A 145 -6.34 6.51 -2.42
N GLY A 146 -6.73 7.75 -2.70
CA GLY A 146 -6.91 8.80 -1.70
C GLY A 146 -5.63 9.52 -1.30
N LYS A 147 -5.81 10.54 -0.44
CA LYS A 147 -4.76 11.46 0.01
C LYS A 147 -3.61 10.74 0.71
N GLU A 148 -3.93 9.81 1.60
CA GLU A 148 -2.95 9.12 2.44
C GLU A 148 -2.02 8.23 1.62
N ALA A 149 -2.55 7.47 0.67
CA ALA A 149 -1.74 6.65 -0.24
C ALA A 149 -0.84 7.54 -1.11
N TYR A 150 -1.39 8.66 -1.62
CA TYR A 150 -0.61 9.64 -2.38
C TYR A 150 0.55 10.20 -1.56
N ALA A 151 0.29 10.67 -0.34
CA ALA A 151 1.32 11.24 0.53
C ALA A 151 2.46 10.25 0.84
N LYS A 152 2.15 8.95 0.95
CA LYS A 152 3.17 7.90 1.16
C LYS A 152 4.02 7.63 -0.08
N LEU A 153 3.46 7.80 -1.27
CA LEU A 153 4.17 7.58 -2.54
C LEU A 153 4.94 8.81 -3.01
N SER A 154 4.37 10.01 -2.87
CA SER A 154 5.01 11.27 -3.30
C SER A 154 5.95 11.86 -2.27
N GLY A 155 5.74 11.57 -0.97
CA GLY A 155 6.38 12.25 0.15
C GLY A 155 5.74 13.59 0.49
N ASP A 156 4.78 14.06 -0.29
CA ASP A 156 4.09 15.33 -0.09
C ASP A 156 2.86 15.15 0.81
N LYS A 157 2.85 15.90 1.91
CA LYS A 157 1.76 15.85 2.91
C LYS A 157 0.91 17.12 2.93
N GLU A 158 1.40 18.20 2.32
CA GLU A 158 0.86 19.55 2.48
C GLU A 158 -0.18 19.90 1.41
N GLU A 159 -0.13 19.26 0.25
CA GLU A 159 -0.99 19.63 -0.86
C GLU A 159 -2.49 19.35 -0.63
N ASN A 160 -3.31 20.25 -1.16
CA ASN A 160 -4.74 20.06 -1.21
C ASN A 160 -5.08 18.93 -2.21
N PHE A 161 -5.61 17.83 -1.72
CA PHE A 161 -5.92 16.65 -2.53
C PHE A 161 -6.85 16.94 -3.71
N GLN A 162 -7.73 17.92 -3.60
CA GLN A 162 -8.62 18.32 -4.72
C GLN A 162 -7.84 18.86 -5.92
N ASN A 163 -6.67 19.46 -5.68
CA ASN A 163 -5.82 19.97 -6.76
C ASN A 163 -4.93 18.88 -7.37
N ILE A 164 -4.69 17.78 -6.61
CA ILE A 164 -3.78 16.71 -7.00
C ILE A 164 -4.51 15.58 -7.73
N ARG A 165 -5.74 15.25 -7.31
CA ARG A 165 -6.49 14.13 -7.89
C ARG A 165 -6.61 14.28 -9.42
N GLY A 166 -6.42 13.19 -10.13
CA GLY A 166 -6.42 13.16 -11.60
C GLY A 166 -5.22 13.83 -12.26
N SER A 167 -4.28 14.40 -11.47
CA SER A 167 -3.01 14.93 -12.00
C SER A 167 -2.04 13.80 -12.32
N ILE A 168 -1.33 13.95 -13.43
CA ILE A 168 -0.34 13.00 -13.93
C ILE A 168 1.04 13.48 -13.47
N ILE A 169 1.63 12.80 -12.49
CA ILE A 169 2.90 13.17 -11.89
C ILE A 169 3.96 12.18 -12.31
N LYS A 170 4.92 12.64 -13.12
CA LYS A 170 6.05 11.80 -13.55
C LYS A 170 7.08 11.73 -12.43
N LEU A 171 7.30 10.54 -11.89
CA LEU A 171 8.40 10.22 -11.00
C LEU A 171 9.52 9.50 -11.78
N ASN A 172 10.67 9.27 -11.15
CA ASN A 172 11.84 8.72 -11.84
C ASN A 172 11.59 7.39 -12.54
N SER A 173 10.76 6.50 -11.97
CA SER A 173 10.55 5.14 -12.46
C SER A 173 9.11 4.82 -12.88
N TYR A 174 8.13 5.65 -12.53
CA TYR A 174 6.72 5.44 -12.85
C TYR A 174 5.94 6.76 -12.90
N THR A 175 4.76 6.71 -13.46
CA THR A 175 3.79 7.81 -13.42
C THR A 175 2.84 7.60 -12.24
N LEU A 176 2.76 8.56 -11.31
CA LEU A 176 1.85 8.54 -10.18
C LEU A 176 0.58 9.32 -10.52
N VAL A 177 -0.59 8.72 -10.27
CA VAL A 177 -1.89 9.39 -10.37
C VAL A 177 -2.68 9.12 -9.10
N ALA A 178 -3.18 10.16 -8.45
CA ALA A 178 -4.06 10.04 -7.30
C ALA A 178 -5.53 10.12 -7.72
N ILE A 179 -6.37 9.24 -7.18
CA ILE A 179 -7.82 9.29 -7.36
C ILE A 179 -8.53 9.25 -6.01
N HIS A 180 -9.79 9.65 -5.98
CA HIS A 180 -10.60 9.50 -4.78
C HIS A 180 -10.69 8.04 -4.35
N HIS A 181 -10.48 7.80 -3.04
CA HIS A 181 -10.67 6.46 -2.47
C HIS A 181 -12.14 6.03 -2.64
N PRO A 182 -12.42 4.77 -3.05
CA PRO A 182 -13.79 4.30 -3.26
C PRO A 182 -14.72 4.48 -2.05
N SER A 183 -14.21 4.34 -0.82
CA SER A 183 -15.02 4.59 0.38
C SER A 183 -15.46 6.05 0.53
N TYR A 184 -14.68 7.00 0.01
CA TYR A 184 -15.08 8.40 -0.04
C TYR A 184 -16.22 8.61 -1.04
N LEU A 185 -16.14 7.98 -2.22
CA LEU A 185 -17.18 8.06 -3.26
C LEU A 185 -18.50 7.42 -2.85
N LEU A 186 -18.46 6.39 -1.99
CA LEU A 186 -19.67 5.81 -1.39
C LEU A 186 -20.40 6.78 -0.46
N LYS A 187 -19.66 7.63 0.25
CA LYS A 187 -20.21 8.65 1.15
C LYS A 187 -20.55 9.95 0.43
N ASN A 188 -19.95 10.21 -0.74
CA ASN A 188 -20.08 11.42 -1.53
C ASN A 188 -20.43 11.07 -3.00
N PRO A 189 -21.66 10.61 -3.28
CA PRO A 189 -22.03 10.14 -4.62
C PRO A 189 -21.88 11.19 -5.74
N GLN A 190 -21.98 12.49 -5.40
CA GLN A 190 -21.79 13.61 -6.34
C GLN A 190 -20.38 13.65 -6.93
N GLU A 191 -19.37 13.13 -6.19
CA GLU A 191 -17.97 13.11 -6.62
C GLU A 191 -17.66 11.97 -7.62
N LYS A 192 -18.60 11.05 -7.84
CA LYS A 192 -18.40 9.92 -8.78
C LYS A 192 -18.16 10.38 -10.21
N ARG A 193 -18.83 11.44 -10.65
CA ARG A 193 -18.64 12.00 -12.01
C ARG A 193 -17.23 12.53 -12.19
N VAL A 194 -16.71 13.17 -11.17
CA VAL A 194 -15.35 13.72 -11.16
C VAL A 194 -14.32 12.59 -11.16
N ALA A 195 -14.50 11.59 -10.30
CA ALA A 195 -13.63 10.40 -10.25
C ALA A 195 -13.65 9.62 -11.57
N PHE A 196 -14.78 9.55 -12.27
CA PHE A 196 -14.87 8.96 -13.61
C PHE A 196 -13.98 9.69 -14.62
N GLY A 197 -14.00 11.02 -14.62
CA GLY A 197 -13.11 11.81 -15.48
C GLY A 197 -11.63 11.64 -15.15
N ASP A 198 -11.28 11.44 -13.86
CA ASP A 198 -9.91 11.14 -13.46
C ASP A 198 -9.46 9.76 -13.99
N LEU A 199 -10.34 8.74 -13.94
CA LEU A 199 -10.07 7.41 -14.49
C LEU A 199 -9.91 7.43 -16.01
N GLN A 200 -10.72 8.19 -16.74
CA GLN A 200 -10.58 8.34 -18.20
C GLN A 200 -9.21 8.94 -18.59
N ARG A 201 -8.67 9.84 -17.77
CA ARG A 201 -7.30 10.35 -17.99
C ARG A 201 -6.25 9.26 -17.79
N ILE A 202 -6.46 8.34 -16.84
CA ILE A 202 -5.58 7.20 -16.62
C ILE A 202 -5.69 6.22 -17.80
N GLU A 203 -6.92 5.93 -18.24
CA GLU A 203 -7.18 5.06 -19.40
C GLU A 203 -6.42 5.54 -20.64
N ALA A 204 -6.40 6.85 -20.88
CA ALA A 204 -5.66 7.44 -22.00
C ALA A 204 -4.12 7.31 -21.91
N LEU A 205 -3.57 6.85 -20.77
CA LEU A 205 -2.14 6.61 -20.57
C LEU A 205 -1.76 5.13 -20.73
N LEU A 206 -2.75 4.22 -20.77
CA LEU A 206 -2.54 2.78 -20.87
C LEU A 206 -2.18 2.34 -22.27
#